data_b7f759092fbc63458c78f6029486f0fd
#
_entry.id   b7f759092fbc63458c78f6029486f0fd
#
_cell.length_a   1.000
_cell.length_b   1.000
_cell.length_c   1.000
_cell.angle_alpha   90.00
_cell.angle_beta   90.00
_cell.angle_gamma   90.00
#
_symmetry.space_group_name_H-M   'P 1'
#
loop_
_entity.id
_entity.type
_entity.pdbx_description
1 polymer ?
#
loop_
_entity_poly.entity_id
_entity_poly.type
_entity_poly.pdbx_seq_one_letter_code
_entity_poly.pdbx_strand_id
1 'polypeptide(L)'
;MFWNLVRYEFKNVNKWYLALYGAVLAISVLLGAFISSLSQSYNPNNSAYFIFFLVLVFGGLSVTLLIATIFLIIRRFKGSVYDRQGYLTLTLPVSEHQIITAKLFSALVWYILGCVVFILSILIIFFLTPVEKDFTILYDFISNYISYGWLYALSLFVGSIAWILSIYLSISIGQLFNEYRTAMGILAYIVISIVIGYVSLFLRVDNDLNMMISTEILRDLFLSAIYYLGTYYILKNKVNLQ
;
A
#
# COMPACT_ATOMS: atom_id res chain seq x y z
N MET A 1 -4.93 13.67 -22.96
CA MET A 1 -4.89 12.19 -23.02
C MET A 1 -4.59 11.55 -21.65
N PHE A 2 -3.63 12.03 -20.88
CA PHE A 2 -3.31 11.51 -19.55
C PHE A 2 -4.54 11.34 -18.62
N TRP A 3 -5.36 12.37 -18.45
CA TRP A 3 -6.55 12.32 -17.59
C TRP A 3 -7.60 11.29 -18.05
N ASN A 4 -7.69 11.01 -19.35
CA ASN A 4 -8.58 9.96 -19.86
C ASN A 4 -8.08 8.56 -19.46
N LEU A 5 -6.75 8.35 -19.46
CA LEU A 5 -6.14 7.11 -18.94
C LEU A 5 -6.42 6.95 -17.46
N VAL A 6 -6.18 7.99 -16.65
CA VAL A 6 -6.46 7.99 -15.22
C VAL A 6 -7.96 7.69 -14.96
N ARG A 7 -8.87 8.38 -15.66
CA ARG A 7 -10.31 8.14 -15.52
C ARG A 7 -10.71 6.70 -15.85
N TYR A 8 -10.10 6.11 -16.87
CA TYR A 8 -10.32 4.70 -17.23
C TYR A 8 -9.88 3.76 -16.12
N GLU A 9 -8.72 4.04 -15.51
CA GLU A 9 -8.20 3.27 -14.37
C GLU A 9 -9.17 3.31 -13.17
N PHE A 10 -9.78 4.46 -12.87
CA PHE A 10 -10.75 4.57 -11.77
C PHE A 10 -12.09 3.90 -12.08
N LYS A 11 -12.59 4.02 -13.31
CA LYS A 11 -13.87 3.42 -13.72
C LYS A 11 -13.87 1.89 -13.66
N ASN A 12 -12.70 1.30 -13.79
CA ASN A 12 -12.51 -0.15 -13.85
C ASN A 12 -12.24 -0.79 -12.46
N VAL A 13 -12.44 -0.02 -11.36
CA VAL A 13 -12.33 -0.57 -10.00
C VAL A 13 -13.49 -1.50 -9.71
N ASN A 14 -13.16 -2.70 -9.27
CA ASN A 14 -14.15 -3.70 -8.93
C ASN A 14 -14.94 -3.28 -7.68
N LYS A 15 -16.29 -3.35 -7.74
CA LYS A 15 -17.20 -3.04 -6.61
C LYS A 15 -16.85 -3.83 -5.34
N TRP A 16 -16.26 -5.01 -5.48
CA TRP A 16 -15.77 -5.84 -4.39
C TRP A 16 -14.71 -5.16 -3.51
N TYR A 17 -13.89 -4.30 -4.11
CA TYR A 17 -12.86 -3.58 -3.36
C TYR A 17 -13.46 -2.53 -2.42
N LEU A 18 -14.50 -1.82 -2.89
CA LEU A 18 -15.27 -0.90 -2.05
C LEU A 18 -16.07 -1.64 -0.98
N ALA A 19 -16.60 -2.83 -1.28
CA ALA A 19 -17.26 -3.67 -0.30
C ALA A 19 -16.29 -4.12 0.82
N LEU A 20 -15.02 -4.40 0.48
CA LEU A 20 -14.00 -4.71 1.48
C LEU A 20 -13.75 -3.52 2.44
N TYR A 21 -13.67 -2.30 1.91
CA TYR A 21 -13.56 -1.10 2.74
C TYR A 21 -14.76 -0.97 3.70
N GLY A 22 -15.97 -1.16 3.19
CA GLY A 22 -17.18 -1.16 4.00
C GLY A 22 -17.18 -2.24 5.08
N ALA A 23 -16.71 -3.44 4.76
CA ALA A 23 -16.61 -4.55 5.72
C ALA A 23 -15.62 -4.23 6.86
N VAL A 24 -14.46 -3.66 6.55
CA VAL A 24 -13.47 -3.27 7.59
C VAL A 24 -14.08 -2.22 8.53
N LEU A 25 -14.75 -1.19 8.00
CA LEU A 25 -15.39 -0.17 8.80
C LEU A 25 -16.56 -0.73 9.64
N ALA A 26 -17.38 -1.62 9.07
CA ALA A 26 -18.51 -2.23 9.78
C ALA A 26 -18.01 -3.08 10.96
N ILE A 27 -16.98 -3.89 10.77
CA ILE A 27 -16.39 -4.69 11.85
C ILE A 27 -15.73 -3.81 12.91
N SER A 28 -15.12 -2.68 12.55
CA SER A 28 -14.56 -1.76 13.54
C SER A 28 -15.64 -1.14 14.44
N VAL A 29 -16.80 -0.80 13.87
CA VAL A 29 -17.96 -0.32 14.65
C VAL A 29 -18.48 -1.41 15.59
N LEU A 30 -18.67 -2.64 15.08
CA LEU A 30 -19.14 -3.76 15.90
C LEU A 30 -18.18 -4.06 17.05
N LEU A 31 -16.88 -4.04 16.78
CA LEU A 31 -15.84 -4.31 17.77
C LEU A 31 -15.85 -3.23 18.86
N GLY A 32 -15.88 -1.95 18.47
CA GLY A 32 -15.91 -0.84 19.40
C GLY A 32 -17.19 -0.84 20.27
N ALA A 33 -18.36 -1.05 19.65
CA ALA A 33 -19.65 -1.11 20.37
C ALA A 33 -19.70 -2.29 21.34
N PHE A 34 -19.14 -3.45 20.95
CA PHE A 34 -19.13 -4.63 21.79
C PHE A 34 -18.21 -4.46 23.01
N ILE A 35 -17.01 -3.93 22.82
CA ILE A 35 -16.11 -3.59 23.93
C ILE A 35 -16.79 -2.60 24.89
N SER A 36 -17.51 -1.60 24.35
CA SER A 36 -18.29 -0.66 25.15
C SER A 36 -19.38 -1.32 25.99
N SER A 37 -20.12 -2.27 25.42
CA SER A 37 -21.20 -2.97 26.16
C SER A 37 -20.65 -3.87 27.27
N LEU A 38 -19.46 -4.43 27.09
CA LEU A 38 -18.84 -5.31 28.08
C LEU A 38 -18.29 -4.56 29.30
N SER A 39 -17.84 -3.34 29.12
CA SER A 39 -17.38 -2.51 30.24
C SER A 39 -18.52 -2.20 31.23
N GLN A 40 -19.79 -2.31 30.78
CA GLN A 40 -20.99 -2.12 31.60
C GLN A 40 -21.53 -3.41 32.23
N SER A 41 -21.16 -4.58 31.70
CA SER A 41 -21.69 -5.88 32.14
C SER A 41 -20.59 -6.70 32.76
N TYR A 42 -20.66 -6.89 34.11
CA TYR A 42 -19.66 -7.64 34.86
C TYR A 42 -19.85 -9.17 34.72
N ASN A 43 -19.47 -9.73 33.56
CA ASN A 43 -19.37 -11.19 33.41
C ASN A 43 -18.14 -11.56 32.55
N PRO A 44 -16.95 -11.76 33.15
CA PRO A 44 -15.66 -11.72 32.44
C PRO A 44 -15.38 -12.93 31.51
N ASN A 45 -15.98 -14.11 31.75
CA ASN A 45 -15.49 -15.30 31.11
C ASN A 45 -15.95 -15.53 29.65
N ASN A 46 -17.22 -15.26 29.31
CA ASN A 46 -17.72 -15.47 27.95
C ASN A 46 -17.41 -14.28 27.01
N SER A 47 -17.24 -13.11 27.59
CA SER A 47 -16.99 -11.87 26.86
C SER A 47 -15.59 -11.81 26.27
N ALA A 48 -14.58 -12.34 26.98
CA ALA A 48 -13.19 -12.35 26.52
C ALA A 48 -13.01 -13.15 25.22
N TYR A 49 -13.67 -14.32 25.10
CA TYR A 49 -13.59 -15.13 23.87
C TYR A 49 -14.21 -14.42 22.66
N PHE A 50 -15.31 -13.69 22.88
CA PHE A 50 -15.97 -12.98 21.79
C PHE A 50 -15.17 -11.74 21.34
N ILE A 51 -14.55 -11.00 22.26
CA ILE A 51 -13.61 -9.92 21.91
C ILE A 51 -12.44 -10.50 21.11
N PHE A 52 -11.85 -11.59 21.57
CA PHE A 52 -10.75 -12.23 20.88
C PHE A 52 -11.15 -12.64 19.44
N PHE A 53 -12.35 -13.21 19.28
CA PHE A 53 -12.89 -13.53 17.96
C PHE A 53 -13.03 -12.28 17.06
N LEU A 54 -13.60 -11.18 17.58
CA LEU A 54 -13.74 -9.95 16.81
C LEU A 54 -12.39 -9.34 16.43
N VAL A 55 -11.40 -9.38 17.33
CA VAL A 55 -10.04 -8.93 17.05
C VAL A 55 -9.40 -9.76 15.94
N LEU A 56 -9.58 -11.10 15.96
CA LEU A 56 -9.11 -11.96 14.88
C LEU A 56 -9.78 -11.63 13.54
N VAL A 57 -11.10 -11.41 13.55
CA VAL A 57 -11.84 -11.02 12.32
C VAL A 57 -11.36 -9.68 11.79
N PHE A 58 -11.19 -8.69 12.66
CA PHE A 58 -10.65 -7.38 12.28
C PHE A 58 -9.23 -7.48 11.72
N GLY A 59 -8.35 -8.24 12.39
CA GLY A 59 -7.00 -8.52 11.92
C GLY A 59 -6.99 -9.22 10.56
N GLY A 60 -7.82 -10.25 10.40
CA GLY A 60 -7.98 -10.98 9.14
C GLY A 60 -8.46 -10.09 7.99
N LEU A 61 -9.45 -9.23 8.25
CA LEU A 61 -9.93 -8.27 7.24
C LEU A 61 -8.87 -7.22 6.89
N SER A 62 -8.10 -6.75 7.88
CA SER A 62 -7.01 -5.79 7.65
C SER A 62 -5.91 -6.40 6.78
N VAL A 63 -5.51 -7.63 7.05
CA VAL A 63 -4.56 -8.38 6.21
C VAL A 63 -5.12 -8.60 4.80
N THR A 64 -6.40 -8.97 4.70
CA THR A 64 -7.08 -9.15 3.41
C THR A 64 -7.09 -7.85 2.60
N LEU A 65 -7.29 -6.70 3.25
CA LEU A 65 -7.24 -5.38 2.61
C LEU A 65 -5.85 -5.09 2.04
N LEU A 66 -4.78 -5.39 2.78
CA LEU A 66 -3.41 -5.22 2.31
C LEU A 66 -3.13 -6.12 1.09
N ILE A 67 -3.48 -7.41 1.18
CA ILE A 67 -3.29 -8.38 0.09
C ILE A 67 -4.10 -7.95 -1.14
N ALA A 68 -5.35 -7.52 -0.97
CA ALA A 68 -6.20 -7.06 -2.06
C ALA A 68 -5.62 -5.82 -2.74
N THR A 69 -5.01 -4.89 -1.99
CA THR A 69 -4.34 -3.71 -2.54
C THR A 69 -3.15 -4.10 -3.41
N ILE A 70 -2.29 -5.01 -2.91
CA ILE A 70 -1.16 -5.54 -3.67
C ILE A 70 -1.65 -6.22 -4.95
N PHE A 71 -2.65 -7.10 -4.82
CA PHE A 71 -3.22 -7.81 -5.96
C PHE A 71 -3.82 -6.88 -7.01
N LEU A 72 -4.50 -5.81 -6.57
CA LEU A 72 -5.05 -4.79 -7.45
C LEU A 72 -3.94 -4.07 -8.24
N ILE A 73 -2.85 -3.67 -7.57
CA ILE A 73 -1.70 -3.01 -8.20
C ILE A 73 -1.08 -3.93 -9.26
N ILE A 74 -0.81 -5.19 -8.91
CA ILE A 74 -0.22 -6.18 -9.80
C ILE A 74 -1.13 -6.45 -11.01
N ARG A 75 -2.40 -6.78 -10.76
CA ARG A 75 -3.35 -7.13 -11.82
C ARG A 75 -3.57 -5.99 -12.81
N ARG A 76 -3.63 -4.75 -12.30
CA ARG A 76 -3.83 -3.58 -13.14
C ARG A 76 -2.62 -3.25 -13.99
N PHE A 77 -1.43 -3.35 -13.42
CA PHE A 77 -0.21 -3.10 -14.19
C PHE A 77 0.02 -4.23 -15.22
N LYS A 78 0.01 -5.48 -14.77
CA LYS A 78 0.25 -6.63 -15.66
C LYS A 78 -0.81 -6.73 -16.74
N GLY A 79 -2.10 -6.71 -16.37
CA GLY A 79 -3.22 -6.97 -17.28
C GLY A 79 -3.36 -5.94 -18.40
N SER A 80 -3.00 -4.70 -18.13
CA SER A 80 -3.15 -3.63 -19.13
C SER A 80 -1.88 -3.29 -19.91
N VAL A 81 -0.71 -3.78 -19.47
CA VAL A 81 0.58 -3.51 -20.13
C VAL A 81 1.09 -4.75 -20.87
N TYR A 82 0.92 -5.94 -20.29
CA TYR A 82 1.55 -7.16 -20.79
C TYR A 82 0.57 -8.24 -21.26
N ASP A 83 -0.70 -8.22 -20.80
CA ASP A 83 -1.72 -9.15 -21.24
C ASP A 83 -2.45 -8.62 -22.50
N ARG A 84 -3.55 -9.27 -22.90
CA ARG A 84 -4.35 -8.96 -24.12
C ARG A 84 -4.72 -7.49 -24.30
N GLN A 85 -4.85 -6.72 -23.20
CA GLN A 85 -5.11 -5.29 -23.25
C GLN A 85 -3.83 -4.47 -23.55
N GLY A 86 -2.64 -5.05 -23.38
CA GLY A 86 -1.37 -4.39 -23.64
C GLY A 86 -1.22 -3.97 -25.09
N TYR A 87 -1.68 -4.79 -26.05
CA TYR A 87 -1.69 -4.42 -27.46
C TYR A 87 -2.48 -3.13 -27.69
N LEU A 88 -3.70 -3.03 -27.13
CA LEU A 88 -4.52 -1.82 -27.26
C LEU A 88 -3.87 -0.62 -26.56
N THR A 89 -3.28 -0.83 -25.39
CA THR A 89 -2.67 0.27 -24.63
C THR A 89 -1.42 0.81 -25.30
N LEU A 90 -0.61 -0.03 -25.93
CA LEU A 90 0.63 0.36 -26.60
C LEU A 90 0.39 0.86 -28.06
N THR A 91 -0.78 0.58 -28.64
CA THR A 91 -1.18 1.17 -29.94
C THR A 91 -1.85 2.54 -29.79
N LEU A 92 -2.19 2.96 -28.56
CA LEU A 92 -2.67 4.32 -28.33
C LEU A 92 -1.55 5.34 -28.62
N PRO A 93 -1.86 6.53 -29.14
CA PRO A 93 -0.89 7.60 -29.38
C PRO A 93 -0.51 8.29 -28.06
N VAL A 94 0.02 7.51 -27.10
CA VAL A 94 0.47 7.97 -25.77
C VAL A 94 1.86 7.46 -25.51
N SER A 95 2.69 8.26 -24.84
CA SER A 95 4.04 7.83 -24.46
C SER A 95 4.02 6.81 -23.32
N GLU A 96 5.02 5.93 -23.28
CA GLU A 96 5.21 4.94 -22.22
C GLU A 96 5.30 5.62 -20.83
N HIS A 97 5.88 6.83 -20.78
CA HIS A 97 5.91 7.67 -19.57
C HIS A 97 4.49 7.98 -19.06
N GLN A 98 3.56 8.34 -19.95
CA GLN A 98 2.17 8.64 -19.58
C GLN A 98 1.45 7.39 -19.08
N ILE A 99 1.77 6.22 -19.62
CA ILE A 99 1.20 4.95 -19.17
C ILE A 99 1.67 4.63 -17.75
N ILE A 100 2.99 4.65 -17.50
CA ILE A 100 3.55 4.33 -16.18
C ILE A 100 3.05 5.32 -15.13
N THR A 101 3.08 6.64 -15.43
CA THR A 101 2.68 7.66 -14.48
C THR A 101 1.17 7.65 -14.18
N ALA A 102 0.31 7.39 -15.17
CA ALA A 102 -1.13 7.26 -14.94
C ALA A 102 -1.45 6.06 -14.02
N LYS A 103 -0.76 4.94 -14.22
CA LYS A 103 -0.92 3.74 -13.37
C LYS A 103 -0.37 3.96 -11.98
N LEU A 104 0.81 4.58 -11.84
CA LEU A 104 1.38 4.94 -10.55
C LEU A 104 0.43 5.85 -9.78
N PHE A 105 -0.11 6.89 -10.43
CA PHE A 105 -1.06 7.81 -9.81
C PHE A 105 -2.32 7.09 -9.31
N SER A 106 -2.92 6.23 -10.13
CA SER A 106 -4.10 5.47 -9.71
C SER A 106 -3.80 4.50 -8.58
N ALA A 107 -2.66 3.81 -8.61
CA ALA A 107 -2.22 2.90 -7.55
C ALA A 107 -1.99 3.65 -6.22
N LEU A 108 -1.35 4.82 -6.26
CA LEU A 108 -1.15 5.68 -5.09
C LEU A 108 -2.48 6.12 -4.47
N VAL A 109 -3.45 6.54 -5.27
CA VAL A 109 -4.76 6.97 -4.75
C VAL A 109 -5.45 5.81 -4.03
N TRP A 110 -5.45 4.60 -4.61
CA TRP A 110 -6.06 3.43 -3.96
C TRP A 110 -5.30 2.99 -2.71
N TYR A 111 -3.98 3.08 -2.71
CA TYR A 111 -3.16 2.81 -1.53
C TYR A 111 -3.47 3.81 -0.39
N ILE A 112 -3.49 5.12 -0.70
CA ILE A 112 -3.81 6.16 0.28
C ILE A 112 -5.23 5.97 0.84
N LEU A 113 -6.22 5.67 -0.02
CA LEU A 113 -7.59 5.39 0.43
C LEU A 113 -7.63 4.17 1.38
N GLY A 114 -6.86 3.13 1.09
CA GLY A 114 -6.72 1.97 1.98
C GLY A 114 -6.14 2.35 3.35
N CYS A 115 -5.10 3.17 3.38
CA CYS A 115 -4.52 3.69 4.61
C CYS A 115 -5.52 4.55 5.39
N VAL A 116 -6.27 5.42 4.71
CA VAL A 116 -7.31 6.27 5.35
C VAL A 116 -8.40 5.39 5.98
N VAL A 117 -8.90 4.38 5.27
CA VAL A 117 -9.90 3.44 5.81
C VAL A 117 -9.37 2.72 7.03
N PHE A 118 -8.10 2.27 6.99
CA PHE A 118 -7.48 1.58 8.12
C PHE A 118 -7.33 2.50 9.35
N ILE A 119 -6.89 3.74 9.16
CA ILE A 119 -6.79 4.74 10.23
C ILE A 119 -8.19 5.05 10.80
N LEU A 120 -9.19 5.27 9.94
CA LEU A 120 -10.56 5.51 10.36
C LEU A 120 -11.11 4.33 11.16
N SER A 121 -10.81 3.09 10.79
CA SER A 121 -11.24 1.91 11.53
C SER A 121 -10.67 1.85 12.94
N ILE A 122 -9.39 2.22 13.12
CA ILE A 122 -8.76 2.32 14.44
C ILE A 122 -9.38 3.45 15.27
N LEU A 123 -9.61 4.62 14.66
CA LEU A 123 -10.27 5.75 15.34
C LEU A 123 -11.68 5.42 15.80
N ILE A 124 -12.47 4.71 14.98
CA ILE A 124 -13.81 4.25 15.34
C ILE A 124 -13.75 3.36 16.58
N ILE A 125 -12.85 2.39 16.62
CA ILE A 125 -12.68 1.52 17.78
C ILE A 125 -12.29 2.35 19.01
N PHE A 126 -11.33 3.24 18.87
CA PHE A 126 -10.85 4.10 19.96
C PHE A 126 -11.96 4.99 20.54
N PHE A 127 -12.78 5.62 19.69
CA PHE A 127 -13.86 6.51 20.16
C PHE A 127 -15.03 5.76 20.80
N LEU A 128 -15.33 4.55 20.34
CA LEU A 128 -16.42 3.74 20.87
C LEU A 128 -16.06 3.00 22.17
N THR A 129 -14.78 2.73 22.41
CA THR A 129 -14.35 2.09 23.66
C THR A 129 -14.40 3.08 24.84
N PRO A 130 -15.07 2.72 25.97
CA PRO A 130 -15.17 3.57 27.15
C PRO A 130 -13.95 3.45 28.08
N VAL A 131 -12.75 3.25 27.51
CA VAL A 131 -11.51 3.33 28.28
C VAL A 131 -11.37 4.76 28.79
N GLU A 132 -11.00 4.97 30.06
CA GLU A 132 -10.58 6.30 30.53
C GLU A 132 -9.55 6.81 29.54
N LYS A 133 -10.01 7.77 28.72
CA LYS A 133 -9.19 8.32 27.63
C LYS A 133 -8.16 9.22 28.28
N ASP A 134 -7.04 8.63 28.61
CA ASP A 134 -5.90 9.40 29.10
C ASP A 134 -5.32 10.17 27.88
N PHE A 135 -5.98 11.31 27.59
CA PHE A 135 -5.58 12.19 26.51
C PHE A 135 -4.16 12.76 26.72
N THR A 136 -3.61 12.64 27.91
CA THR A 136 -2.22 13.06 28.20
C THR A 136 -1.24 12.23 27.41
N ILE A 137 -1.42 10.90 27.34
CA ILE A 137 -0.57 10.00 26.55
C ILE A 137 -0.66 10.34 25.05
N LEU A 138 -1.87 10.61 24.57
CA LEU A 138 -2.09 10.99 23.16
C LEU A 138 -1.49 12.38 22.87
N TYR A 139 -1.64 13.32 23.81
CA TYR A 139 -1.07 14.66 23.71
C TYR A 139 0.45 14.61 23.72
N ASP A 140 1.06 13.85 24.63
CA ASP A 140 2.52 13.68 24.69
C ASP A 140 3.06 12.99 23.44
N PHE A 141 2.38 11.97 22.94
CA PHE A 141 2.71 11.36 21.65
C PHE A 141 2.64 12.37 20.51
N ILE A 142 1.54 13.11 20.37
CA ILE A 142 1.35 14.12 19.33
C ILE A 142 2.36 15.25 19.48
N SER A 143 2.59 15.79 20.69
CA SER A 143 3.52 16.91 20.92
C SER A 143 4.96 16.53 20.62
N ASN A 144 5.37 15.31 20.97
CA ASN A 144 6.72 14.81 20.71
C ASN A 144 6.96 14.51 19.22
N TYR A 145 5.94 14.08 18.49
CA TYR A 145 6.07 13.70 17.08
C TYR A 145 5.57 14.74 16.08
N ILE A 146 4.85 15.79 16.51
CA ILE A 146 4.29 16.79 15.60
C ILE A 146 5.39 17.59 14.88
N SER A 147 6.51 17.85 15.53
CA SER A 147 7.67 18.53 14.94
C SER A 147 8.31 17.72 13.81
N TYR A 148 8.20 16.39 13.85
CA TYR A 148 8.71 15.45 12.85
C TYR A 148 7.62 14.88 11.94
N GLY A 149 6.35 15.16 12.23
CA GLY A 149 5.20 14.56 11.57
C GLY A 149 5.18 14.78 10.05
N TRP A 150 5.61 15.94 9.59
CA TRP A 150 5.71 16.23 8.16
C TRP A 150 6.81 15.42 7.46
N LEU A 151 7.95 15.17 8.14
CA LEU A 151 9.02 14.31 7.61
C LEU A 151 8.56 12.87 7.53
N TYR A 152 7.86 12.35 8.56
CA TYR A 152 7.26 11.02 8.51
C TYR A 152 6.22 10.89 7.39
N ALA A 153 5.34 11.88 7.24
CA ALA A 153 4.35 11.86 6.17
C ALA A 153 5.03 11.85 4.79
N LEU A 154 6.11 12.63 4.63
CA LEU A 154 6.89 12.66 3.40
C LEU A 154 7.59 11.32 3.15
N SER A 155 8.20 10.70 4.17
CA SER A 155 8.87 9.40 4.03
C SER A 155 7.87 8.29 3.66
N LEU A 156 6.69 8.25 4.27
CA LEU A 156 5.63 7.31 3.91
C LEU A 156 5.14 7.51 2.47
N PHE A 157 4.99 8.76 2.04
CA PHE A 157 4.56 9.07 0.68
C PHE A 157 5.62 8.65 -0.35
N VAL A 158 6.88 9.03 -0.16
CA VAL A 158 7.99 8.66 -1.05
C VAL A 158 8.23 7.15 -1.03
N GLY A 159 8.20 6.54 0.16
CA GLY A 159 8.32 5.10 0.32
C GLY A 159 7.21 4.33 -0.41
N SER A 160 5.97 4.85 -0.40
CA SER A 160 4.86 4.22 -1.15
C SER A 160 5.08 4.27 -2.66
N ILE A 161 5.66 5.35 -3.19
CA ILE A 161 6.04 5.48 -4.60
C ILE A 161 7.11 4.45 -4.96
N ALA A 162 8.19 4.39 -4.17
CA ALA A 162 9.28 3.44 -4.37
C ALA A 162 8.77 1.98 -4.33
N TRP A 163 7.89 1.68 -3.37
CA TRP A 163 7.31 0.36 -3.21
C TRP A 163 6.44 -0.05 -4.42
N ILE A 164 5.56 0.82 -4.92
CA ILE A 164 4.74 0.53 -6.09
C ILE A 164 5.62 0.36 -7.34
N LEU A 165 6.63 1.21 -7.52
CA LEU A 165 7.55 1.12 -8.65
C LEU A 165 8.42 -0.13 -8.60
N SER A 166 8.80 -0.62 -7.41
CA SER A 166 9.51 -1.90 -7.26
C SER A 166 8.67 -3.09 -7.75
N ILE A 167 7.35 -3.06 -7.49
CA ILE A 167 6.41 -4.05 -8.02
C ILE A 167 6.35 -3.97 -9.55
N TYR A 168 6.28 -2.76 -10.12
CA TYR A 168 6.24 -2.56 -11.57
C TYR A 168 7.51 -3.08 -12.24
N LEU A 169 8.68 -2.75 -11.68
CA LEU A 169 9.96 -3.27 -12.19
C LEU A 169 10.02 -4.80 -12.11
N SER A 170 9.60 -5.37 -10.99
CA SER A 170 9.61 -6.83 -10.80
C SER A 170 8.71 -7.55 -11.81
N ILE A 171 7.52 -7.00 -12.08
CA ILE A 171 6.62 -7.53 -13.12
C ILE A 171 7.30 -7.42 -14.49
N SER A 172 7.91 -6.27 -14.79
CA SER A 172 8.58 -6.01 -16.06
C SER A 172 9.78 -6.96 -16.30
N ILE A 173 10.56 -7.21 -15.25
CA ILE A 173 11.65 -8.20 -15.30
C ILE A 173 11.10 -9.61 -15.57
N GLY A 174 10.00 -9.98 -14.90
CA GLY A 174 9.37 -11.28 -15.12
C GLY A 174 8.92 -11.50 -16.57
N GLN A 175 8.55 -10.44 -17.29
CA GLN A 175 8.15 -10.52 -18.70
C GLN A 175 9.32 -10.74 -19.68
N LEU A 176 10.56 -10.58 -19.23
CA LEU A 176 11.74 -10.88 -20.05
C LEU A 176 11.94 -12.38 -20.27
N PHE A 177 11.30 -13.21 -19.47
CA PHE A 177 11.37 -14.66 -19.55
C PHE A 177 10.19 -15.22 -20.34
N ASN A 178 10.45 -16.17 -21.24
CA ASN A 178 9.38 -16.78 -22.06
C ASN A 178 8.52 -17.75 -21.25
N GLU A 179 9.15 -18.50 -20.34
CA GLU A 179 8.49 -19.44 -19.44
C GLU A 179 8.47 -18.88 -18.01
N TYR A 180 7.47 -19.28 -17.20
CA TYR A 180 7.35 -18.92 -15.78
C TYR A 180 7.36 -17.40 -15.48
N ARG A 181 6.84 -16.56 -16.37
CA ARG A 181 6.82 -15.09 -16.28
C ARG A 181 6.43 -14.58 -14.90
N THR A 182 5.38 -15.16 -14.30
CA THR A 182 4.88 -14.75 -12.98
C THR A 182 5.84 -15.16 -11.86
N ALA A 183 6.39 -16.37 -11.92
CA ALA A 183 7.35 -16.87 -10.92
C ALA A 183 8.64 -16.05 -10.94
N MET A 184 9.14 -15.71 -12.13
CA MET A 184 10.34 -14.87 -12.29
C MET A 184 10.10 -13.44 -11.81
N GLY A 185 8.88 -12.90 -11.98
CA GLY A 185 8.51 -11.61 -11.41
C GLY A 185 8.50 -11.62 -9.88
N ILE A 186 7.97 -12.68 -9.26
CA ILE A 186 8.00 -12.86 -7.81
C ILE A 186 9.45 -12.99 -7.31
N LEU A 187 10.27 -13.80 -7.98
CA LEU A 187 11.68 -13.95 -7.64
C LEU A 187 12.43 -12.64 -7.74
N ALA A 188 12.21 -11.85 -8.80
CA ALA A 188 12.79 -10.53 -8.97
C ALA A 188 12.40 -9.60 -7.81
N TYR A 189 11.11 -9.61 -7.36
CA TYR A 189 10.66 -8.83 -6.23
C TYR A 189 11.37 -9.23 -4.93
N ILE A 190 11.52 -10.53 -4.68
CA ILE A 190 12.23 -11.04 -3.49
C ILE A 190 13.70 -10.58 -3.50
N VAL A 191 14.39 -10.72 -4.65
CA VAL A 191 15.79 -10.29 -4.77
C VAL A 191 15.92 -8.77 -4.54
N ILE A 192 15.07 -7.96 -5.16
CA ILE A 192 15.04 -6.51 -4.95
C ILE A 192 14.83 -6.19 -3.47
N SER A 193 13.88 -6.85 -2.81
CA SER A 193 13.58 -6.62 -1.38
C SER A 193 14.76 -6.98 -0.47
N ILE A 194 15.45 -8.06 -0.76
CA ILE A 194 16.65 -8.47 -0.03
C ILE A 194 17.77 -7.42 -0.21
N VAL A 195 18.03 -7.01 -1.45
CA VAL A 195 19.06 -5.98 -1.73
C VAL A 195 18.75 -4.68 -0.99
N ILE A 196 17.49 -4.21 -1.03
CA ILE A 196 17.08 -3.01 -0.29
C ILE A 196 17.29 -3.20 1.22
N GLY A 197 16.94 -4.36 1.76
CA GLY A 197 17.15 -4.68 3.18
C GLY A 197 18.63 -4.54 3.58
N TYR A 198 19.53 -5.09 2.78
CA TYR A 198 20.98 -4.93 3.01
C TYR A 198 21.43 -3.47 2.89
N VAL A 199 21.02 -2.76 1.84
CA VAL A 199 21.34 -1.34 1.66
C VAL A 199 20.84 -0.50 2.85
N SER A 200 19.66 -0.80 3.36
CA SER A 200 19.10 -0.11 4.54
C SER A 200 19.89 -0.35 5.80
N LEU A 201 20.50 -1.53 5.98
CA LEU A 201 21.39 -1.82 7.11
C LEU A 201 22.68 -1.00 7.06
N PHE A 202 23.26 -0.83 5.85
CA PHE A 202 24.47 -0.02 5.67
C PHE A 202 24.23 1.48 5.81
N LEU A 203 23.03 1.95 5.44
CA LEU A 203 22.65 3.37 5.52
C LEU A 203 22.12 3.78 6.89
N ARG A 204 22.04 2.86 7.85
CA ARG A 204 21.70 3.20 9.23
C ARG A 204 22.84 4.00 9.85
N VAL A 205 22.76 5.31 9.69
CA VAL A 205 23.66 6.27 10.32
C VAL A 205 22.93 6.87 11.50
N ASP A 206 23.55 6.78 12.66
CA ASP A 206 23.27 7.48 13.91
C ASP A 206 21.88 7.44 14.58
N ASN A 207 21.93 7.69 15.90
CA ASN A 207 20.78 7.73 16.81
C ASN A 207 19.87 8.97 16.63
N ASP A 208 20.13 9.84 15.65
CA ASP A 208 19.31 11.01 15.38
C ASP A 208 18.15 10.65 14.41
N LEU A 209 16.94 10.75 14.93
CA LEU A 209 15.68 10.43 14.24
C LEU A 209 15.52 11.22 12.94
N ASN A 210 15.91 12.49 12.91
CA ASN A 210 15.85 13.35 11.73
C ASN A 210 16.78 12.85 10.62
N MET A 211 17.98 12.50 10.97
CA MET A 211 18.96 11.96 10.03
C MET A 211 18.48 10.63 9.46
N MET A 212 17.93 9.75 10.31
CA MET A 212 17.38 8.47 9.85
C MET A 212 16.25 8.65 8.82
N ILE A 213 15.25 9.51 9.11
CA ILE A 213 14.12 9.73 8.19
C ILE A 213 14.61 10.39 6.89
N SER A 214 15.53 11.36 6.99
CA SER A 214 16.08 12.04 5.81
C SER A 214 16.83 11.09 4.89
N THR A 215 17.62 10.18 5.46
CA THR A 215 18.36 9.15 4.70
C THR A 215 17.40 8.15 4.05
N GLU A 216 16.30 7.77 4.72
CA GLU A 216 15.26 6.95 4.12
C GLU A 216 14.59 7.63 2.94
N ILE A 217 14.22 8.91 3.05
CA ILE A 217 13.63 9.69 1.96
C ILE A 217 14.58 9.75 0.77
N LEU A 218 15.85 10.06 0.97
CA LEU A 218 16.85 10.13 -0.10
C LEU A 218 17.05 8.76 -0.78
N ARG A 219 17.15 7.69 0.01
CA ARG A 219 17.24 6.32 -0.50
C ARG A 219 16.04 5.99 -1.38
N ASP A 220 14.81 6.24 -0.90
CA ASP A 220 13.58 5.88 -1.59
C ASP A 220 13.35 6.72 -2.84
N LEU A 221 13.77 7.99 -2.85
CA LEU A 221 13.80 8.82 -4.06
C LEU A 221 14.76 8.24 -5.11
N PHE A 222 15.97 7.88 -4.69
CA PHE A 222 16.96 7.29 -5.60
C PHE A 222 16.49 5.95 -6.16
N LEU A 223 15.96 5.08 -5.30
CA LEU A 223 15.41 3.79 -5.70
C LEU A 223 14.19 3.95 -6.63
N SER A 224 13.31 4.90 -6.34
CA SER A 224 12.15 5.16 -7.20
C SER A 224 12.57 5.58 -8.61
N ALA A 225 13.63 6.40 -8.74
CA ALA A 225 14.18 6.77 -10.05
C ALA A 225 14.73 5.55 -10.79
N ILE A 226 15.50 4.69 -10.12
CA ILE A 226 16.03 3.45 -10.72
C ILE A 226 14.89 2.53 -11.18
N TYR A 227 13.89 2.31 -10.34
CA TYR A 227 12.75 1.43 -10.66
C TYR A 227 11.93 1.99 -11.81
N TYR A 228 11.70 3.28 -11.84
CA TYR A 228 11.01 3.95 -12.92
C TYR A 228 11.76 3.82 -14.25
N LEU A 229 13.05 4.15 -14.26
CA LEU A 229 13.90 4.06 -15.45
C LEU A 229 14.03 2.60 -15.95
N GLY A 230 14.20 1.65 -15.04
CA GLY A 230 14.24 0.23 -15.36
C GLY A 230 12.94 -0.27 -16.00
N THR A 231 11.80 0.09 -15.39
CA THR A 231 10.46 -0.23 -15.94
C THR A 231 10.27 0.38 -17.33
N TYR A 232 10.60 1.66 -17.48
CA TYR A 232 10.51 2.38 -18.75
C TYR A 232 11.39 1.73 -19.85
N TYR A 233 12.65 1.42 -19.51
CA TYR A 233 13.58 0.80 -20.45
C TYR A 233 13.08 -0.55 -20.96
N ILE A 234 12.58 -1.39 -20.05
CA ILE A 234 12.03 -2.70 -20.41
C ILE A 234 10.80 -2.54 -21.29
N LEU A 235 9.89 -1.62 -20.91
CA LEU A 235 8.65 -1.36 -21.63
C LEU A 235 8.90 -0.90 -23.07
N LYS A 236 9.90 -0.02 -23.26
CA LYS A 236 10.23 0.56 -24.57
C LYS A 236 10.98 -0.40 -25.49
N ASN A 237 11.92 -1.20 -24.94
CA ASN A 237 12.90 -1.90 -25.76
C ASN A 237 12.72 -3.43 -25.79
N LYS A 238 12.00 -4.00 -24.85
CA LYS A 238 11.97 -5.46 -24.64
C LYS A 238 10.58 -6.08 -24.64
N VAL A 239 9.52 -5.29 -24.78
CA VAL A 239 8.17 -5.84 -24.82
C VAL A 239 7.89 -6.41 -26.20
N ASN A 240 8.04 -7.73 -26.34
CA ASN A 240 7.45 -8.47 -27.43
C ASN A 240 6.00 -8.82 -27.06
N LEU A 241 5.07 -8.12 -27.67
CA LEU A 241 3.66 -8.48 -27.62
C LEU A 241 3.47 -9.74 -28.47
N GLN A 242 3.43 -10.90 -27.83
CA GLN A 242 2.99 -12.16 -28.45
C GLN A 242 1.49 -12.33 -28.28
#